data_ed1a54611d2058c6577e1989e6640c2b
#
_entry.id   ed1a54611d2058c6577e1989e6640c2b
#
_cell.length_a   1.000
_cell.length_b   1.000
_cell.length_c   1.000
_cell.angle_alpha   90.00
_cell.angle_beta   90.00
_cell.angle_gamma   90.00
#
_symmetry.space_group_name_H-M   'P 1'
#
loop_
_entity.id
_entity.type
_entity.pdbx_description
1 polymer ?
#
loop_
_entity_poly.entity_id
_entity_poly.type
_entity_poly.pdbx_seq_one_letter_code
_entity_poly.pdbx_strand_id
1 'polypeptide(L)'
;MKTKSLSVKVSPSIGTVSAESIVPQRSKCIMTIAHGAGAGMHHTFMVALAQSLAEEEIATLRFNFPFTENKKGRPDIPAVAHQTIEAAILKAQKLFPKLPLFVAGKSFGGRMTSQYIAAHPNGNVKGIIFYGFPLHAPGKPSIERAEHLKDVKTPMLFLQGSKDEFATWKLIEKVTSSLPLAELIKIEGANHGFKAGKQDIIKLLATITKDWIENKIR
;
A
#
# COMPACT_ATOMS: atom_id res chain seq x y z
N MET A 1 -18.99 -2.17 9.98
CA MET A 1 -18.20 -3.44 10.08
C MET A 1 -17.29 -3.39 11.31
N LYS A 2 -17.00 -4.54 11.97
CA LYS A 2 -16.14 -4.55 13.16
C LYS A 2 -14.68 -4.64 12.77
N THR A 3 -13.85 -3.80 13.37
CA THR A 3 -12.39 -3.92 13.32
C THR A 3 -11.95 -4.97 14.33
N LYS A 4 -11.09 -5.91 13.91
CA LYS A 4 -10.49 -6.94 14.78
C LYS A 4 -9.01 -6.62 14.99
N SER A 5 -8.62 -6.43 16.25
CA SER A 5 -7.21 -6.28 16.62
C SER A 5 -6.48 -7.61 16.49
N LEU A 6 -5.27 -7.55 15.96
CA LEU A 6 -4.39 -8.67 15.66
C LEU A 6 -2.95 -8.31 16.02
N SER A 7 -2.08 -9.30 15.98
CA SER A 7 -0.64 -9.12 16.05
C SER A 7 0.07 -9.86 14.92
N VAL A 8 1.18 -9.31 14.46
CA VAL A 8 2.06 -9.89 13.45
C VAL A 8 3.42 -10.14 14.08
N LYS A 9 3.79 -11.41 14.26
CA LYS A 9 5.14 -11.79 14.69
C LYS A 9 6.08 -11.65 13.49
N VAL A 10 7.05 -10.75 13.58
CA VAL A 10 8.00 -10.46 12.48
C VAL A 10 9.17 -11.42 12.54
N SER A 11 10.02 -11.31 13.56
CA SER A 11 11.16 -12.20 13.78
C SER A 11 11.57 -12.17 15.25
N PRO A 12 12.43 -13.08 15.72
CA PRO A 12 12.93 -13.03 17.10
C PRO A 12 13.62 -11.71 17.47
N SER A 13 14.35 -11.12 16.53
CA SER A 13 15.10 -9.87 16.74
C SER A 13 14.24 -8.61 16.65
N ILE A 14 13.18 -8.61 15.83
CA ILE A 14 12.28 -7.46 15.63
C ILE A 14 11.10 -7.52 16.61
N GLY A 15 10.65 -8.72 16.96
CA GLY A 15 9.51 -8.93 17.84
C GLY A 15 8.17 -8.98 17.08
N THR A 16 7.16 -8.39 17.70
CA THR A 16 5.77 -8.39 17.22
C THR A 16 5.29 -6.96 17.04
N VAL A 17 4.49 -6.74 16.00
CA VAL A 17 3.84 -5.46 15.74
C VAL A 17 2.32 -5.60 15.76
N SER A 18 1.64 -4.51 16.09
CA SER A 18 0.19 -4.41 16.08
C SER A 18 -0.36 -4.45 14.66
N ALA A 19 -1.51 -5.07 14.50
CA ALA A 19 -2.26 -5.09 13.25
C ALA A 19 -3.76 -5.03 13.51
N GLU A 20 -4.52 -4.66 12.49
CA GLU A 20 -5.98 -4.66 12.50
C GLU A 20 -6.53 -5.18 11.19
N SER A 21 -7.63 -5.93 11.26
CA SER A 21 -8.37 -6.35 10.06
C SER A 21 -9.81 -5.85 10.09
N ILE A 22 -10.32 -5.51 8.91
CA ILE A 22 -11.74 -5.31 8.64
C ILE A 22 -12.12 -6.33 7.58
N VAL A 23 -13.10 -7.17 7.86
CA VAL A 23 -13.50 -8.27 6.98
C VAL A 23 -14.99 -8.16 6.67
N PRO A 24 -15.36 -7.75 5.46
CA PRO A 24 -16.74 -7.78 4.99
C PRO A 24 -17.30 -9.20 4.94
N GLN A 25 -18.61 -9.32 5.03
CA GLN A 25 -19.29 -10.62 4.99
C GLN A 25 -19.03 -11.35 3.65
N ARG A 26 -18.95 -10.61 2.56
CA ARG A 26 -18.67 -11.12 1.20
C ARG A 26 -17.35 -10.55 0.69
N SER A 27 -16.24 -11.01 1.27
CA SER A 27 -14.92 -10.55 0.84
C SER A 27 -14.50 -11.19 -0.48
N LYS A 28 -14.19 -10.39 -1.48
CA LYS A 28 -13.68 -10.83 -2.79
C LYS A 28 -12.18 -11.11 -2.78
N CYS A 29 -11.45 -10.38 -1.94
CA CYS A 29 -10.00 -10.54 -1.77
C CYS A 29 -9.57 -10.07 -0.37
N ILE A 30 -8.32 -10.32 -0.03
CA ILE A 30 -7.64 -9.75 1.14
C ILE A 30 -6.51 -8.83 0.69
N MET A 31 -6.38 -7.66 1.31
CA MET A 31 -5.34 -6.68 1.03
C MET A 31 -4.56 -6.34 2.29
N THR A 32 -3.24 -6.51 2.27
CA THR A 32 -2.38 -5.91 3.31
C THR A 32 -2.12 -4.45 2.98
N ILE A 33 -2.14 -3.56 3.97
CA ILE A 33 -1.94 -2.12 3.74
C ILE A 33 -0.86 -1.59 4.68
N ALA A 34 0.26 -1.19 4.10
CA ALA A 34 1.41 -0.60 4.78
C ALA A 34 1.29 0.93 4.87
N HIS A 35 1.51 1.51 6.06
CA HIS A 35 1.39 2.95 6.28
C HIS A 35 2.63 3.75 5.82
N GLY A 36 2.50 5.08 5.73
CA GLY A 36 3.58 6.01 5.39
C GLY A 36 4.55 6.29 6.54
N ALA A 37 5.65 6.97 6.23
CA ALA A 37 6.73 7.26 7.19
C ALA A 37 6.31 8.13 8.40
N GLY A 38 5.39 9.08 8.20
CA GLY A 38 4.91 9.99 9.24
C GLY A 38 3.63 9.54 9.96
N ALA A 39 3.26 8.26 9.85
CA ALA A 39 1.96 7.78 10.30
C ALA A 39 2.07 6.35 10.84
N GLY A 40 1.01 5.87 11.45
CA GLY A 40 0.83 4.46 11.82
C GLY A 40 -0.45 3.91 11.21
N MET A 41 -0.79 2.67 11.49
CA MET A 41 -2.01 2.03 10.99
C MET A 41 -3.30 2.74 11.45
N HIS A 42 -3.25 3.53 12.51
CA HIS A 42 -4.37 4.32 13.05
C HIS A 42 -4.48 5.74 12.49
N HIS A 43 -3.57 6.14 11.59
CA HIS A 43 -3.71 7.43 10.92
C HIS A 43 -5.06 7.55 10.21
N THR A 44 -5.69 8.71 10.26
CA THR A 44 -7.05 8.95 9.75
C THR A 44 -7.23 8.47 8.31
N PHE A 45 -6.27 8.74 7.42
CA PHE A 45 -6.27 8.23 6.04
C PHE A 45 -6.32 6.69 6.00
N MET A 46 -5.50 6.00 6.79
CA MET A 46 -5.40 4.53 6.80
C MET A 46 -6.69 3.89 7.30
N VAL A 47 -7.29 4.50 8.33
CA VAL A 47 -8.57 4.01 8.90
C VAL A 47 -9.69 4.21 7.89
N ALA A 48 -9.84 5.44 7.35
CA ALA A 48 -10.89 5.75 6.41
C ALA A 48 -10.79 4.92 5.11
N LEU A 49 -9.57 4.76 4.57
CA LEU A 49 -9.32 3.93 3.39
C LEU A 49 -9.74 2.47 3.64
N ALA A 50 -9.35 1.88 4.78
CA ALA A 50 -9.71 0.50 5.08
C ALA A 50 -11.23 0.32 5.28
N GLN A 51 -11.92 1.31 5.83
CA GLN A 51 -13.38 1.31 5.94
C GLN A 51 -14.04 1.37 4.55
N SER A 52 -13.62 2.32 3.71
CA SER A 52 -14.17 2.45 2.34
C SER A 52 -13.88 1.22 1.48
N LEU A 53 -12.67 0.62 1.59
CA LEU A 53 -12.36 -0.64 0.91
C LEU A 53 -13.27 -1.78 1.38
N ALA A 54 -13.59 -1.83 2.66
CA ALA A 54 -14.49 -2.84 3.19
C ALA A 54 -15.95 -2.65 2.71
N GLU A 55 -16.39 -1.42 2.46
CA GLU A 55 -17.67 -1.12 1.80
C GLU A 55 -17.70 -1.66 0.36
N GLU A 56 -16.53 -1.74 -0.29
CA GLU A 56 -16.33 -2.32 -1.62
C GLU A 56 -16.00 -3.84 -1.59
N GLU A 57 -16.32 -4.54 -0.50
CA GLU A 57 -16.13 -5.98 -0.31
C GLU A 57 -14.65 -6.43 -0.35
N ILE A 58 -13.71 -5.54 -0.04
CA ILE A 58 -12.28 -5.83 0.08
C ILE A 58 -11.92 -5.98 1.56
N ALA A 59 -11.53 -7.19 1.99
CA ALA A 59 -10.97 -7.39 3.32
C ALA A 59 -9.61 -6.72 3.43
N THR A 60 -9.30 -6.12 4.58
CA THR A 60 -8.02 -5.43 4.79
C THR A 60 -7.31 -5.93 6.05
N LEU A 61 -5.97 -5.95 5.99
CA LEU A 61 -5.08 -6.12 7.13
C LEU A 61 -4.07 -4.96 7.13
N ARG A 62 -4.27 -4.01 8.05
CA ARG A 62 -3.33 -2.90 8.32
C ARG A 62 -2.40 -3.31 9.44
N PHE A 63 -1.16 -2.87 9.42
CA PHE A 63 -0.17 -3.18 10.45
C PHE A 63 0.76 -1.99 10.69
N ASN A 64 1.36 -1.94 11.87
CA ASN A 64 2.43 -1.00 12.16
C ASN A 64 3.77 -1.54 11.68
N PHE A 65 4.63 -0.64 11.19
CA PHE A 65 6.07 -0.92 11.12
C PHE A 65 6.68 -0.82 12.53
N PRO A 66 7.81 -1.51 12.79
CA PRO A 66 8.48 -1.49 14.10
C PRO A 66 8.84 -0.08 14.60
N PHE A 67 9.20 0.84 13.69
CA PHE A 67 9.47 2.23 14.09
C PHE A 67 8.26 2.92 14.71
N THR A 68 7.06 2.68 14.19
CA THR A 68 5.83 3.23 14.75
C THR A 68 5.44 2.53 16.05
N GLU A 69 5.56 1.21 16.08
CA GLU A 69 5.29 0.41 17.28
C GLU A 69 6.15 0.85 18.46
N ASN A 70 7.43 1.12 18.19
CA ASN A 70 8.40 1.55 19.18
C ASN A 70 8.53 3.08 19.32
N LYS A 71 7.60 3.86 18.73
CA LYS A 71 7.56 5.34 18.79
C LYS A 71 8.88 6.00 18.36
N LYS A 72 9.58 5.42 17.39
CA LYS A 72 10.83 5.98 16.83
C LYS A 72 10.51 7.12 15.87
N GLY A 73 11.30 8.18 15.90
CA GLY A 73 11.11 9.36 15.05
C GLY A 73 11.53 9.19 13.59
N ARG A 74 12.14 8.04 13.23
CA ARG A 74 12.62 7.76 11.88
C ARG A 74 12.10 6.40 11.41
N PRO A 75 11.74 6.26 10.11
CA PRO A 75 11.37 4.98 9.54
C PRO A 75 12.46 3.92 9.69
N ASP A 76 12.05 2.67 9.71
CA ASP A 76 12.96 1.53 9.70
C ASP A 76 13.77 1.49 8.39
N ILE A 77 14.95 0.91 8.47
CA ILE A 77 15.75 0.58 7.28
C ILE A 77 15.01 -0.45 6.41
N PRO A 78 15.27 -0.52 5.09
CA PRO A 78 14.54 -1.42 4.19
C PRO A 78 14.50 -2.87 4.68
N ALA A 79 15.60 -3.41 5.19
CA ALA A 79 15.65 -4.80 5.67
C ALA A 79 14.61 -5.12 6.76
N VAL A 80 14.40 -4.21 7.71
CA VAL A 80 13.40 -4.36 8.79
C VAL A 80 11.98 -4.18 8.24
N ALA A 81 11.79 -3.20 7.37
CA ALA A 81 10.50 -2.95 6.72
C ALA A 81 10.07 -4.15 5.85
N HIS A 82 11.00 -4.73 5.09
CA HIS A 82 10.74 -5.90 4.24
C HIS A 82 10.33 -7.13 5.07
N GLN A 83 11.02 -7.45 6.17
CA GLN A 83 10.63 -8.55 7.06
C GLN A 83 9.23 -8.34 7.65
N THR A 84 8.88 -7.08 7.96
CA THR A 84 7.54 -6.75 8.49
C THR A 84 6.45 -6.94 7.43
N ILE A 85 6.72 -6.54 6.20
CA ILE A 85 5.81 -6.72 5.05
C ILE A 85 5.62 -8.21 4.77
N GLU A 86 6.70 -8.99 4.74
CA GLU A 86 6.65 -10.43 4.59
C GLU A 86 5.76 -11.09 5.65
N ALA A 87 6.00 -10.77 6.91
CA ALA A 87 5.23 -11.31 8.02
C ALA A 87 3.72 -10.94 7.93
N ALA A 88 3.40 -9.73 7.47
CA ALA A 88 2.03 -9.30 7.24
C ALA A 88 1.37 -10.06 6.08
N ILE A 89 2.09 -10.29 4.98
CA ILE A 89 1.65 -11.10 3.83
C ILE A 89 1.35 -12.53 4.29
N LEU A 90 2.28 -13.18 4.97
CA LEU A 90 2.12 -14.54 5.50
C LEU A 90 0.94 -14.64 6.50
N LYS A 91 0.77 -13.61 7.33
CA LYS A 91 -0.38 -13.54 8.25
C LYS A 91 -1.70 -13.45 7.52
N ALA A 92 -1.79 -12.62 6.48
CA ALA A 92 -3.00 -12.49 5.65
C ALA A 92 -3.33 -13.80 4.92
N GLN A 93 -2.35 -14.45 4.31
CA GLN A 93 -2.51 -15.75 3.65
C GLN A 93 -3.00 -16.84 4.62
N LYS A 94 -2.42 -16.88 5.83
CA LYS A 94 -2.83 -17.85 6.86
C LYS A 94 -4.25 -17.62 7.34
N LEU A 95 -4.68 -16.36 7.48
CA LEU A 95 -6.04 -16.03 7.95
C LEU A 95 -7.09 -16.21 6.85
N PHE A 96 -6.72 -16.00 5.59
CA PHE A 96 -7.63 -15.98 4.45
C PHE A 96 -7.08 -16.81 3.28
N PRO A 97 -6.87 -18.14 3.46
CA PRO A 97 -6.16 -18.98 2.48
C PRO A 97 -6.91 -19.13 1.15
N LYS A 98 -8.20 -18.85 1.12
CA LYS A 98 -9.04 -18.96 -0.09
C LYS A 98 -9.23 -17.64 -0.84
N LEU A 99 -8.84 -16.51 -0.25
CA LEU A 99 -9.01 -15.21 -0.89
C LEU A 99 -7.77 -14.83 -1.71
N PRO A 100 -7.95 -14.28 -2.92
CA PRO A 100 -6.86 -13.63 -3.66
C PRO A 100 -6.18 -12.57 -2.80
N LEU A 101 -4.84 -12.56 -2.76
CA LEU A 101 -4.08 -11.61 -1.95
C LEU A 101 -3.57 -10.45 -2.81
N PHE A 102 -3.86 -9.25 -2.38
CA PHE A 102 -3.26 -8.00 -2.87
C PHE A 102 -2.43 -7.36 -1.78
N VAL A 103 -1.47 -6.53 -2.17
CA VAL A 103 -0.67 -5.73 -1.24
C VAL A 103 -0.77 -4.26 -1.61
N ALA A 104 -0.82 -3.40 -0.61
CA ALA A 104 -0.93 -1.97 -0.84
C ALA A 104 -0.08 -1.18 0.14
N GLY A 105 0.20 0.07 -0.22
CA GLY A 105 0.84 0.95 0.74
C GLY A 105 0.72 2.43 0.40
N LYS A 106 0.70 3.23 1.45
CA LYS A 106 0.77 4.68 1.38
C LYS A 106 2.23 5.11 1.41
N SER A 107 2.66 5.89 0.41
CA SER A 107 3.99 6.53 0.42
C SER A 107 5.13 5.54 0.73
N PHE A 108 5.86 5.73 1.83
CA PHE A 108 6.93 4.83 2.29
C PHE A 108 6.49 3.35 2.28
N GLY A 109 5.30 3.06 2.81
CA GLY A 109 4.77 1.70 2.84
C GLY A 109 4.65 1.08 1.45
N GLY A 110 4.15 1.83 0.46
CA GLY A 110 4.08 1.37 -0.93
C GLY A 110 5.46 1.09 -1.53
N ARG A 111 6.41 2.01 -1.33
CA ARG A 111 7.78 1.84 -1.82
C ARG A 111 8.47 0.62 -1.19
N MET A 112 8.36 0.42 0.12
CA MET A 112 8.95 -0.74 0.79
C MET A 112 8.29 -2.04 0.33
N THR A 113 6.97 -2.04 0.13
CA THR A 113 6.23 -3.20 -0.39
C THR A 113 6.71 -3.59 -1.78
N SER A 114 6.85 -2.63 -2.71
CA SER A 114 7.33 -2.95 -4.06
C SER A 114 8.81 -3.37 -4.09
N GLN A 115 9.66 -2.82 -3.23
CA GLN A 115 11.04 -3.28 -3.08
C GLN A 115 11.10 -4.74 -2.57
N TYR A 116 10.28 -5.09 -1.58
CA TYR A 116 10.17 -6.46 -1.11
C TYR A 116 9.71 -7.41 -2.22
N ILE A 117 8.64 -7.07 -2.96
CA ILE A 117 8.10 -7.91 -4.05
C ILE A 117 9.10 -8.03 -5.22
N ALA A 118 9.85 -6.97 -5.55
CA ALA A 118 10.89 -7.03 -6.58
C ALA A 118 12.00 -8.03 -6.22
N ALA A 119 12.42 -8.04 -4.95
CA ALA A 119 13.47 -8.95 -4.46
C ALA A 119 12.95 -10.38 -4.19
N HIS A 120 11.65 -10.53 -3.94
CA HIS A 120 11.02 -11.81 -3.58
C HIS A 120 9.75 -12.02 -4.43
N PRO A 121 9.89 -12.38 -5.71
CA PRO A 121 8.75 -12.65 -6.58
C PRO A 121 7.82 -13.70 -5.96
N ASN A 122 6.58 -13.33 -5.70
CA ASN A 122 5.61 -14.17 -5.02
C ASN A 122 4.35 -14.31 -5.88
N GLY A 123 4.16 -15.45 -6.52
CA GLY A 123 3.01 -15.72 -7.38
C GLY A 123 1.64 -15.70 -6.66
N ASN A 124 1.63 -15.70 -5.34
CA ASN A 124 0.40 -15.58 -4.56
C ASN A 124 -0.11 -14.14 -4.43
N VAL A 125 0.76 -13.12 -4.67
CA VAL A 125 0.35 -11.71 -4.69
C VAL A 125 -0.16 -11.37 -6.08
N LYS A 126 -1.43 -11.02 -6.18
CA LYS A 126 -2.12 -10.76 -7.45
C LYS A 126 -1.95 -9.33 -7.97
N GLY A 127 -1.56 -8.40 -7.11
CA GLY A 127 -1.32 -7.01 -7.49
C GLY A 127 -0.81 -6.15 -6.35
N ILE A 128 -0.19 -5.02 -6.73
CA ILE A 128 0.33 -4.00 -5.80
C ILE A 128 -0.42 -2.70 -6.05
N ILE A 129 -0.91 -2.05 -5.01
CA ILE A 129 -1.61 -0.77 -5.11
C ILE A 129 -0.82 0.31 -4.35
N PHE A 130 -0.47 1.38 -5.05
CA PHE A 130 0.23 2.53 -4.47
C PHE A 130 -0.74 3.69 -4.25
N TYR A 131 -0.92 4.09 -3.02
CA TYR A 131 -1.61 5.31 -2.64
C TYR A 131 -0.58 6.44 -2.48
N GLY A 132 -0.19 7.08 -3.60
CA GLY A 132 0.84 8.10 -3.66
C GLY A 132 2.25 7.51 -3.54
N PHE A 133 2.83 7.03 -4.65
CA PHE A 133 4.21 6.55 -4.67
C PHE A 133 5.18 7.73 -4.50
N PRO A 134 6.12 7.68 -3.53
CA PRO A 134 7.04 8.80 -3.26
C PRO A 134 8.27 8.68 -4.17
N LEU A 135 8.16 9.17 -5.40
CA LEU A 135 9.21 9.08 -6.42
C LEU A 135 10.51 9.80 -6.02
N HIS A 136 10.37 10.94 -5.32
CA HIS A 136 11.50 11.75 -4.86
C HIS A 136 11.17 12.52 -3.56
N ALA A 137 12.14 13.20 -2.98
CA ALA A 137 11.88 14.16 -1.92
C ALA A 137 11.32 15.46 -2.52
N PRO A 138 10.52 16.24 -1.78
CA PRO A 138 10.02 17.53 -2.24
C PRO A 138 11.17 18.45 -2.68
N GLY A 139 11.00 19.11 -3.82
CA GLY A 139 12.01 20.02 -4.39
C GLY A 139 13.28 19.35 -4.95
N LYS A 140 13.36 18.01 -4.95
CA LYS A 140 14.52 17.25 -5.46
C LYS A 140 14.06 16.18 -6.46
N PRO A 141 13.61 16.55 -7.67
CA PRO A 141 13.12 15.61 -8.66
C PRO A 141 14.15 14.53 -8.98
N SER A 142 13.76 13.24 -8.90
CA SER A 142 14.58 12.07 -9.19
C SER A 142 13.69 10.88 -9.47
N ILE A 143 14.20 9.86 -10.16
CA ILE A 143 13.51 8.58 -10.40
C ILE A 143 14.17 7.40 -9.68
N GLU A 144 15.25 7.62 -8.95
CA GLU A 144 16.03 6.57 -8.27
C GLU A 144 15.18 5.68 -7.36
N ARG A 145 14.17 6.26 -6.68
CA ARG A 145 13.29 5.47 -5.81
C ARG A 145 12.40 4.49 -6.55
N ALA A 146 12.31 4.58 -7.87
CA ALA A 146 11.53 3.70 -8.73
C ALA A 146 12.36 2.66 -9.49
N GLU A 147 13.68 2.66 -9.39
CA GLU A 147 14.56 1.78 -10.19
C GLU A 147 14.23 0.29 -10.04
N HIS A 148 13.85 -0.15 -8.85
CA HIS A 148 13.47 -1.53 -8.57
C HIS A 148 12.14 -1.96 -9.22
N LEU A 149 11.30 -1.00 -9.67
CA LEU A 149 9.97 -1.32 -10.23
C LEU A 149 10.05 -2.11 -11.54
N LYS A 150 11.13 -1.99 -12.30
CA LYS A 150 11.39 -2.79 -13.51
C LYS A 150 11.52 -4.30 -13.22
N ASP A 151 11.89 -4.65 -11.99
CA ASP A 151 12.07 -6.03 -11.54
C ASP A 151 10.79 -6.64 -10.96
N VAL A 152 9.76 -5.82 -10.76
CA VAL A 152 8.44 -6.27 -10.27
C VAL A 152 7.70 -7.00 -11.38
N LYS A 153 7.36 -8.28 -11.14
CA LYS A 153 6.62 -9.15 -12.06
C LYS A 153 5.12 -9.25 -11.73
N THR A 154 4.66 -8.43 -10.81
CA THR A 154 3.28 -8.37 -10.33
C THR A 154 2.60 -7.12 -10.88
N PRO A 155 1.33 -7.17 -11.33
CA PRO A 155 0.59 -5.98 -11.76
C PRO A 155 0.59 -4.87 -10.72
N MET A 156 0.72 -3.63 -11.16
CA MET A 156 0.87 -2.45 -10.31
C MET A 156 -0.18 -1.38 -10.64
N LEU A 157 -0.89 -0.89 -9.65
CA LEU A 157 -1.78 0.27 -9.76
C LEU A 157 -1.19 1.45 -9.01
N PHE A 158 -0.97 2.55 -9.71
CA PHE A 158 -0.53 3.82 -9.12
C PHE A 158 -1.72 4.78 -9.06
N LEU A 159 -2.17 5.10 -7.85
CA LEU A 159 -3.12 6.17 -7.60
C LEU A 159 -2.33 7.39 -7.13
N GLN A 160 -2.19 8.41 -8.01
CA GLN A 160 -1.25 9.51 -7.78
C GLN A 160 -1.94 10.86 -7.88
N GLY A 161 -1.76 11.68 -6.85
CA GLY A 161 -2.26 13.07 -6.87
C GLY A 161 -1.56 13.92 -7.91
N SER A 162 -2.31 14.74 -8.67
CA SER A 162 -1.72 15.62 -9.69
C SER A 162 -0.88 16.76 -9.11
N LYS A 163 -1.06 17.05 -7.80
CA LYS A 163 -0.28 18.06 -7.03
C LYS A 163 0.60 17.42 -5.95
N ASP A 164 0.98 16.15 -6.15
CA ASP A 164 1.82 15.44 -5.19
C ASP A 164 3.26 15.94 -5.25
N GLU A 165 3.74 16.55 -4.17
CA GLU A 165 5.07 17.12 -4.03
C GLU A 165 6.19 16.06 -3.95
N PHE A 166 5.84 14.80 -3.71
CA PHE A 166 6.77 13.66 -3.69
C PHE A 166 6.87 12.92 -5.03
N ALA A 167 6.07 13.32 -6.03
CA ALA A 167 6.10 12.72 -7.35
C ALA A 167 5.66 13.73 -8.42
N THR A 168 6.58 14.46 -8.99
CA THR A 168 6.31 15.36 -10.13
C THR A 168 5.57 14.57 -11.22
N TRP A 169 4.41 15.07 -11.66
CA TRP A 169 3.51 14.32 -12.56
C TRP A 169 4.23 13.78 -13.81
N LYS A 170 4.98 14.64 -14.51
CA LYS A 170 5.73 14.24 -15.71
C LYS A 170 6.73 13.10 -15.45
N LEU A 171 7.33 13.05 -14.26
CA LEU A 171 8.29 12.01 -13.92
C LEU A 171 7.60 10.68 -13.57
N ILE A 172 6.53 10.70 -12.78
CA ILE A 172 5.81 9.46 -12.47
C ILE A 172 5.14 8.88 -13.71
N GLU A 173 4.59 9.71 -14.59
CA GLU A 173 4.02 9.30 -15.86
C GLU A 173 5.10 8.65 -16.75
N LYS A 174 6.29 9.26 -16.88
CA LYS A 174 7.42 8.68 -17.61
C LYS A 174 7.85 7.33 -17.05
N VAL A 175 7.96 7.22 -15.72
CA VAL A 175 8.34 5.97 -15.06
C VAL A 175 7.30 4.88 -15.32
N THR A 176 6.03 5.15 -15.06
CA THR A 176 4.97 4.14 -15.20
C THR A 176 4.75 3.73 -16.65
N SER A 177 4.89 4.64 -17.62
CA SER A 177 4.79 4.32 -19.04
C SER A 177 5.87 3.36 -19.53
N SER A 178 7.01 3.27 -18.82
CA SER A 178 8.08 2.32 -19.15
C SER A 178 7.89 0.94 -18.51
N LEU A 179 6.87 0.75 -17.70
CA LEU A 179 6.61 -0.47 -16.93
C LEU A 179 5.39 -1.20 -17.52
N PRO A 180 5.56 -2.36 -18.15
CA PRO A 180 4.49 -3.05 -18.89
C PRO A 180 3.33 -3.53 -18.00
N LEU A 181 3.56 -3.66 -16.70
CA LEU A 181 2.57 -4.12 -15.71
C LEU A 181 2.04 -2.98 -14.82
N ALA A 182 2.32 -1.73 -15.16
CA ALA A 182 1.88 -0.57 -14.39
C ALA A 182 0.69 0.13 -15.04
N GLU A 183 -0.28 0.49 -14.22
CA GLU A 183 -1.39 1.37 -14.55
C GLU A 183 -1.30 2.62 -13.67
N LEU A 184 -1.35 3.81 -14.26
CA LEU A 184 -1.30 5.10 -13.55
C LEU A 184 -2.64 5.81 -13.66
N ILE A 185 -3.25 6.10 -12.53
CA ILE A 185 -4.49 6.88 -12.46
C ILE A 185 -4.23 8.20 -11.74
N LYS A 186 -4.54 9.30 -12.44
CA LYS A 186 -4.43 10.64 -11.89
C LYS A 186 -5.60 10.95 -10.95
N ILE A 187 -5.29 11.38 -9.74
CA ILE A 187 -6.27 11.93 -8.81
C ILE A 187 -6.15 13.46 -8.88
N GLU A 188 -7.03 14.06 -9.67
CA GLU A 188 -6.93 15.47 -10.03
C GLU A 188 -7.04 16.41 -8.82
N GLY A 189 -6.14 17.38 -8.75
CA GLY A 189 -6.06 18.35 -7.67
C GLY A 189 -5.55 17.83 -6.33
N ALA A 190 -5.37 16.52 -6.16
CA ALA A 190 -4.93 15.93 -4.91
C ALA A 190 -3.42 16.12 -4.67
N ASN A 191 -3.05 16.43 -3.44
CA ASN A 191 -1.67 16.44 -2.95
C ASN A 191 -1.24 15.05 -2.45
N HIS A 192 -0.02 14.92 -1.90
CA HIS A 192 0.47 13.66 -1.32
C HIS A 192 -0.44 13.08 -0.23
N GLY A 193 -1.11 13.91 0.54
CA GLY A 193 -2.10 13.51 1.55
C GLY A 193 -3.47 13.12 1.01
N PHE A 194 -3.67 13.16 -0.31
CA PHE A 194 -4.95 12.97 -0.98
C PHE A 194 -6.03 13.99 -0.53
N LYS A 195 -5.63 15.23 -0.34
CA LYS A 195 -6.55 16.35 -0.11
C LYS A 195 -6.78 17.09 -1.42
N ALA A 196 -8.02 17.18 -1.87
CA ALA A 196 -8.44 17.89 -3.08
C ALA A 196 -9.79 18.58 -2.84
N GLY A 197 -9.76 19.77 -2.26
CA GLY A 197 -10.96 20.58 -1.98
C GLY A 197 -11.97 19.82 -1.10
N LYS A 198 -13.24 19.81 -1.53
CA LYS A 198 -14.36 19.18 -0.80
C LYS A 198 -14.68 17.75 -1.28
N GLN A 199 -13.92 17.19 -2.22
CA GLN A 199 -14.19 15.87 -2.76
C GLN A 199 -13.86 14.77 -1.74
N ASP A 200 -14.68 13.72 -1.70
CA ASP A 200 -14.40 12.49 -0.95
C ASP A 200 -13.43 11.63 -1.75
N ILE A 201 -12.15 11.96 -1.65
CA ILE A 201 -11.09 11.26 -2.36
C ILE A 201 -10.93 9.82 -1.83
N ILE A 202 -11.21 9.56 -0.56
CA ILE A 202 -11.06 8.21 0.02
C ILE A 202 -12.02 7.23 -0.65
N LYS A 203 -13.27 7.62 -0.83
CA LYS A 203 -14.26 6.80 -1.54
C LYS A 203 -13.85 6.58 -3.01
N LEU A 204 -13.39 7.63 -3.69
CA LEU A 204 -12.88 7.51 -5.06
C LEU A 204 -11.73 6.51 -5.15
N LEU A 205 -10.74 6.58 -4.24
CA LEU A 205 -9.62 5.64 -4.19
C LEU A 205 -10.10 4.19 -3.98
N ALA A 206 -11.07 3.96 -3.10
CA ALA A 206 -11.61 2.64 -2.84
C ALA A 206 -12.33 2.07 -4.07
N THR A 207 -13.17 2.86 -4.74
CA THR A 207 -13.89 2.44 -5.95
C THR A 207 -12.92 2.11 -7.08
N ILE A 208 -11.93 2.96 -7.37
CA ILE A 208 -10.92 2.68 -8.40
C ILE A 208 -10.14 1.40 -8.06
N THR A 209 -9.77 1.23 -6.80
CA THR A 209 -9.06 0.02 -6.33
C THR A 209 -9.89 -1.24 -6.56
N LYS A 210 -11.18 -1.21 -6.23
CA LYS A 210 -12.12 -2.32 -6.46
C LYS A 210 -12.19 -2.66 -7.94
N ASP A 211 -12.47 -1.68 -8.81
CA ASP A 211 -12.64 -1.89 -10.24
C ASP A 211 -11.38 -2.51 -10.86
N TRP A 212 -10.20 -2.04 -10.44
CA TRP A 212 -8.93 -2.61 -10.88
C TRP A 212 -8.74 -4.06 -10.39
N ILE A 213 -9.03 -4.34 -9.11
CA ILE A 213 -8.93 -5.69 -8.54
C ILE A 213 -9.85 -6.66 -9.28
N GLU A 214 -11.09 -6.29 -9.55
CA GLU A 214 -12.05 -7.15 -10.24
C GLU A 214 -11.56 -7.55 -11.63
N ASN A 215 -10.83 -6.69 -12.32
CA ASN A 215 -10.21 -7.02 -13.61
C ASN A 215 -8.99 -7.95 -13.49
N LYS A 216 -8.40 -8.12 -12.29
CA LYS A 216 -7.23 -9.00 -12.06
C LYS A 216 -7.60 -10.37 -11.49
N ILE A 217 -8.81 -10.54 -10.96
CA ILE A 217 -9.28 -11.83 -10.39
C ILE A 217 -10.29 -12.57 -11.27
N ARG A 218 -10.64 -12.00 -12.41
CA ARG A 218 -11.37 -12.68 -13.51
C ARG A 218 -10.40 -13.59 -14.25
#